data_d4424858e98cd8f299f1b385d61dfbe1
#
_entry.id   d4424858e98cd8f299f1b385d61dfbe1
#
_cell.length_a   1.000
_cell.length_b   1.000
_cell.length_c   1.000
_cell.angle_alpha   90.00
_cell.angle_beta   90.00
_cell.angle_gamma   90.00
#
_symmetry.space_group_name_H-M   'P 1'
#
loop_
_entity.id
_entity.type
_entity.pdbx_description
1 polymer ?
#
loop_
_entity_poly.entity_id
_entity_poly.type
_entity_poly.pdbx_seq_one_letter_code
_entity_poly.pdbx_strand_id
1 'polypeptide(L)'
;QKFRDDPHRPVYHFMPPSGWMNDINGTIYWKGRYHLFYQYNPQAAYWNQIHWGHASSVDLVHWVHHPIALAPGPGPADRIGCFSGGAFISKEGIPTFIYYGFPDGICLATSQDDLLLNWTKHPDNPVIPAPQPGDPDYGKYTVHDPCAWLDGDTYYAVLNRGDPAGKGDSGYLFKSGNLTDWEYLGEFYESSREWTEAAEDLAVPDFFPLGDKYMLLFCSHLRATQYYLGRFENERFHPEFHARMSWPGGHLGGARTLLDNQNRRIFFDWISEVGGVERARATGWSGATTVPRILSLNGEGTLQIEPAPELSVLRMNERSHQDLHLQPDSELVVEAVQGDCLELEVHITSEDAQEFGVKVRCSPDGAEQTTIFYDRTSKTLNVGVGQSTL
;
A
#
# COMPACT_ATOMS: atom_id res chain seq x y z
N GLN A 1 -4.21 13.97 21.88
CA GLN A 1 -3.30 14.60 22.86
C GLN A 1 -2.25 13.62 23.38
N LYS A 2 -2.58 12.31 23.55
CA LYS A 2 -1.70 11.25 24.11
C LYS A 2 -0.38 11.08 23.34
N PHE A 3 -0.34 11.36 22.05
CA PHE A 3 0.82 11.10 21.18
C PHE A 3 1.47 12.37 20.66
N ARG A 4 1.08 13.53 21.18
CA ARG A 4 1.55 14.83 20.69
C ARG A 4 3.05 15.05 20.91
N ASP A 5 3.56 14.47 21.96
CA ASP A 5 4.94 14.65 22.40
C ASP A 5 5.81 13.41 22.05
N ASP A 6 5.30 12.50 21.22
CA ASP A 6 6.06 11.34 20.74
C ASP A 6 6.93 11.76 19.54
N PRO A 7 8.26 11.82 19.70
CA PRO A 7 9.18 12.29 18.66
C PRO A 7 9.26 11.34 17.45
N HIS A 8 8.78 10.12 17.60
CA HIS A 8 8.83 9.11 16.53
C HIS A 8 7.53 9.03 15.72
N ARG A 9 6.45 9.68 16.22
CA ARG A 9 5.18 9.66 15.50
C ARG A 9 5.24 10.60 14.29
N PRO A 10 5.02 10.10 13.05
CA PRO A 10 4.99 10.93 11.85
C PRO A 10 4.00 12.09 11.97
N VAL A 11 4.37 13.26 11.47
CA VAL A 11 3.58 14.49 11.58
C VAL A 11 2.64 14.67 10.39
N TYR A 12 3.09 14.31 9.17
CA TYR A 12 2.34 14.52 7.93
C TYR A 12 1.99 13.24 7.17
N HIS A 13 2.42 12.07 7.62
CA HIS A 13 1.93 10.80 7.11
C HIS A 13 0.55 10.48 7.71
N PHE A 14 -0.33 9.92 6.90
CA PHE A 14 -1.58 9.42 7.44
C PHE A 14 -1.32 8.21 8.36
N MET A 15 -2.02 8.20 9.49
CA MET A 15 -2.03 7.08 10.42
C MET A 15 -3.28 7.13 11.30
N PRO A 16 -3.74 6.01 11.87
CA PRO A 16 -4.89 6.02 12.76
C PRO A 16 -4.60 6.82 14.04
N PRO A 17 -5.65 7.27 14.75
CA PRO A 17 -5.50 8.00 16.01
C PRO A 17 -4.71 7.23 17.07
N SER A 18 -4.79 5.89 17.07
CA SER A 18 -4.08 4.95 17.96
C SER A 18 -4.24 3.54 17.43
N GLY A 19 -3.58 2.58 18.06
CA GLY A 19 -3.72 1.16 17.73
C GLY A 19 -2.82 0.74 16.58
N TRP A 20 -3.19 -0.34 15.92
CA TRP A 20 -2.44 -0.93 14.80
C TRP A 20 -3.09 -0.62 13.47
N MET A 21 -2.30 -0.26 12.48
CA MET A 21 -2.70 -0.36 11.08
C MET A 21 -1.67 -1.14 10.28
N ASN A 22 -2.14 -1.85 9.25
CA ASN A 22 -1.31 -2.44 8.20
C ASN A 22 -1.94 -2.17 6.83
N ASP A 23 -2.29 -3.18 6.06
CA ASP A 23 -2.69 -3.08 4.67
C ASP A 23 -3.69 -1.97 4.39
N ILE A 24 -3.44 -1.27 3.30
CA ILE A 24 -4.40 -0.33 2.74
C ILE A 24 -5.51 -1.14 2.08
N ASN A 25 -6.74 -0.81 2.41
CA ASN A 25 -7.93 -1.48 1.90
C ASN A 25 -8.86 -0.48 1.22
N GLY A 26 -9.67 -0.95 0.31
CA GLY A 26 -10.87 -0.29 -0.17
C GLY A 26 -10.75 1.18 -0.56
N THR A 27 -9.57 1.65 -1.00
CA THR A 27 -9.39 3.03 -1.45
C THR A 27 -10.34 3.34 -2.61
N ILE A 28 -11.05 4.49 -2.52
CA ILE A 28 -12.02 4.89 -3.53
C ILE A 28 -12.18 6.42 -3.55
N TYR A 29 -12.34 7.00 -4.75
CA TYR A 29 -12.78 8.38 -4.90
C TYR A 29 -14.30 8.40 -5.03
N TRP A 30 -14.98 9.08 -4.11
CA TRP A 30 -16.43 9.12 -4.07
C TRP A 30 -16.95 10.51 -3.71
N LYS A 31 -17.85 11.05 -4.52
CA LYS A 31 -18.53 12.34 -4.33
C LYS A 31 -17.60 13.49 -3.91
N GLY A 32 -16.45 13.61 -4.60
CA GLY A 32 -15.50 14.70 -4.36
C GLY A 32 -14.53 14.47 -3.20
N ARG A 33 -14.46 13.25 -2.69
CA ARG A 33 -13.55 12.89 -1.59
C ARG A 33 -12.76 11.64 -1.89
N TYR A 34 -11.52 11.63 -1.45
CA TYR A 34 -10.66 10.47 -1.36
C TYR A 34 -10.99 9.72 -0.08
N HIS A 35 -11.36 8.46 -0.17
CA HIS A 35 -11.62 7.60 0.97
C HIS A 35 -10.48 6.58 1.09
N LEU A 36 -9.96 6.45 2.29
CA LEU A 36 -8.91 5.51 2.66
C LEU A 36 -9.47 4.58 3.73
N PHE A 37 -9.47 3.30 3.43
CA PHE A 37 -9.74 2.26 4.41
C PHE A 37 -8.45 1.47 4.64
N TYR A 38 -8.34 0.85 5.81
CA TYR A 38 -7.12 0.15 6.20
C TYR A 38 -7.41 -0.92 7.23
N GLN A 39 -6.62 -1.99 7.24
CA GLN A 39 -6.67 -2.95 8.34
C GLN A 39 -6.36 -2.25 9.64
N TYR A 40 -7.19 -2.50 10.65
CA TYR A 40 -7.15 -1.75 11.89
C TYR A 40 -7.46 -2.62 13.11
N ASN A 41 -6.57 -2.60 14.10
CA ASN A 41 -6.89 -3.06 15.45
C ASN A 41 -7.06 -1.83 16.37
N PRO A 42 -8.28 -1.45 16.75
CA PRO A 42 -8.53 -0.27 17.59
C PRO A 42 -8.14 -0.48 19.05
N GLN A 43 -7.98 -1.72 19.49
CA GLN A 43 -7.79 -2.07 20.90
C GLN A 43 -6.32 -2.09 21.32
N ALA A 44 -5.40 -2.37 20.37
CA ALA A 44 -3.99 -2.50 20.65
C ALA A 44 -3.13 -2.16 19.42
N ALA A 45 -1.88 -1.76 19.67
CA ALA A 45 -0.92 -1.43 18.62
C ALA A 45 -0.17 -2.65 18.09
N TYR A 46 -0.85 -3.77 17.95
CA TYR A 46 -0.33 -4.99 17.31
C TYR A 46 -1.45 -5.71 16.57
N TRP A 47 -1.07 -6.53 15.59
CA TRP A 47 -2.02 -7.26 14.76
C TRP A 47 -2.85 -8.25 15.58
N ASN A 48 -4.15 -8.06 15.60
CA ASN A 48 -5.15 -8.93 16.22
C ASN A 48 -6.55 -8.41 15.89
N GLN A 49 -7.55 -9.27 15.80
CA GLN A 49 -8.98 -8.95 15.61
C GLN A 49 -9.22 -7.76 14.66
N ILE A 50 -8.92 -7.99 13.37
CA ILE A 50 -8.84 -6.93 12.36
C ILE A 50 -10.22 -6.42 11.96
N HIS A 51 -10.34 -5.12 11.99
CA HIS A 51 -11.42 -4.28 11.48
C HIS A 51 -10.94 -3.51 10.25
N TRP A 52 -11.82 -2.79 9.58
CA TRP A 52 -11.46 -1.76 8.63
C TRP A 52 -11.67 -0.38 9.25
N GLY A 53 -10.58 0.34 9.46
CA GLY A 53 -10.60 1.76 9.77
C GLY A 53 -11.00 2.58 8.56
N HIS A 54 -11.43 3.83 8.75
CA HIS A 54 -11.88 4.71 7.69
C HIS A 54 -11.44 6.16 7.92
N ALA A 55 -10.96 6.78 6.88
CA ALA A 55 -10.71 8.22 6.81
C ALA A 55 -11.05 8.77 5.43
N SER A 56 -11.33 10.07 5.34
CA SER A 56 -11.51 10.73 4.05
C SER A 56 -10.84 12.10 4.00
N SER A 57 -10.46 12.50 2.78
CA SER A 57 -9.83 13.79 2.50
C SER A 57 -10.44 14.41 1.24
N VAL A 58 -10.45 15.72 1.14
CA VAL A 58 -10.80 16.46 -0.09
C VAL A 58 -9.55 16.81 -0.91
N ASP A 59 -8.35 16.69 -0.31
CA ASP A 59 -7.10 17.18 -0.87
C ASP A 59 -5.90 16.25 -0.65
N LEU A 60 -6.12 15.00 -0.25
CA LEU A 60 -5.07 14.00 0.03
C LEU A 60 -4.12 14.34 1.18
N VAL A 61 -4.26 15.49 1.80
CA VAL A 61 -3.38 16.00 2.86
C VAL A 61 -4.11 16.10 4.21
N HIS A 62 -5.29 16.71 4.21
CA HIS A 62 -6.08 16.90 5.42
C HIS A 62 -7.12 15.78 5.54
N TRP A 63 -6.85 14.85 6.45
CA TRP A 63 -7.68 13.66 6.65
C TRP A 63 -8.61 13.80 7.84
N VAL A 64 -9.86 13.41 7.64
CA VAL A 64 -10.87 13.28 8.68
C VAL A 64 -11.06 11.80 8.99
N HIS A 65 -10.81 11.41 10.26
CA HIS A 65 -11.08 10.05 10.71
C HIS A 65 -12.58 9.85 10.93
N HIS A 66 -13.08 8.71 10.52
CA HIS A 66 -14.46 8.29 10.64
C HIS A 66 -14.61 7.09 11.57
N PRO A 67 -15.85 6.70 11.93
CA PRO A 67 -16.10 5.43 12.60
C PRO A 67 -15.55 4.23 11.79
N ILE A 68 -15.31 3.12 12.47
CA ILE A 68 -14.92 1.86 11.84
C ILE A 68 -15.95 1.48 10.78
N ALA A 69 -15.46 1.19 9.55
CA ALA A 69 -16.30 0.83 8.42
C ALA A 69 -16.77 -0.62 8.47
N LEU A 70 -15.86 -1.56 8.76
CA LEU A 70 -16.17 -2.98 8.94
C LEU A 70 -15.61 -3.48 10.28
N ALA A 71 -16.45 -4.22 10.99
CA ALA A 71 -16.09 -4.93 12.21
C ALA A 71 -16.42 -6.42 12.07
N PRO A 72 -15.66 -7.33 12.71
CA PRO A 72 -16.06 -8.73 12.81
C PRO A 72 -17.47 -8.86 13.36
N GLY A 73 -18.27 -9.71 12.73
CA GLY A 73 -19.67 -9.85 13.08
C GLY A 73 -20.00 -11.14 13.83
N PRO A 74 -21.19 -11.27 14.40
CA PRO A 74 -21.67 -12.51 14.99
C PRO A 74 -22.04 -13.58 13.94
N GLY A 75 -22.05 -13.21 12.67
CA GLY A 75 -22.34 -14.11 11.55
C GLY A 75 -21.20 -15.10 11.25
N PRO A 76 -21.44 -16.08 10.38
CA PRO A 76 -20.43 -17.10 10.08
C PRO A 76 -19.26 -16.57 9.26
N ALA A 77 -19.46 -15.48 8.48
CA ALA A 77 -18.57 -15.14 7.39
C ALA A 77 -17.28 -14.39 7.77
N ASP A 78 -17.25 -13.65 8.87
CA ASP A 78 -16.10 -12.82 9.26
C ASP A 78 -15.95 -12.71 10.79
N ARG A 79 -16.29 -13.77 11.49
CA ARG A 79 -16.36 -13.80 12.97
C ARG A 79 -15.03 -13.53 13.68
N ILE A 80 -13.89 -13.79 13.01
CA ILE A 80 -12.55 -13.59 13.57
C ILE A 80 -11.97 -12.26 13.11
N GLY A 81 -12.22 -11.85 11.86
CA GLY A 81 -11.68 -10.60 11.31
C GLY A 81 -12.21 -10.27 9.92
N CYS A 82 -12.26 -8.98 9.63
CA CYS A 82 -12.42 -8.45 8.28
C CYS A 82 -11.02 -8.23 7.70
N PHE A 83 -10.48 -9.20 6.96
CA PHE A 83 -9.13 -9.14 6.42
C PHE A 83 -9.08 -8.32 5.14
N SER A 84 -7.94 -8.33 4.45
CA SER A 84 -7.69 -7.42 3.33
C SER A 84 -8.65 -7.62 2.17
N GLY A 85 -8.76 -6.56 1.37
CA GLY A 85 -9.65 -6.50 0.23
C GLY A 85 -9.61 -5.13 -0.45
N GLY A 86 -10.53 -4.92 -1.40
CA GLY A 86 -10.61 -3.72 -2.21
C GLY A 86 -11.99 -3.08 -2.24
N ALA A 87 -12.10 -1.95 -2.93
CA ALA A 87 -13.35 -1.30 -3.26
C ALA A 87 -13.47 -1.05 -4.76
N PHE A 88 -14.69 -1.09 -5.25
CA PHE A 88 -15.03 -0.71 -6.62
C PHE A 88 -16.46 -0.14 -6.66
N ILE A 89 -16.81 0.46 -7.79
CA ILE A 89 -18.19 0.88 -8.03
C ILE A 89 -18.87 -0.20 -8.85
N SER A 90 -19.99 -0.72 -8.35
CA SER A 90 -20.78 -1.71 -9.08
C SER A 90 -21.41 -1.09 -10.33
N LYS A 91 -21.92 -1.92 -11.26
CA LYS A 91 -22.63 -1.47 -12.48
C LYS A 91 -23.89 -0.67 -12.16
N GLU A 92 -24.43 -0.81 -10.96
CA GLU A 92 -25.54 -0.03 -10.41
C GLU A 92 -25.07 1.32 -9.81
N GLY A 93 -23.77 1.63 -9.86
CA GLY A 93 -23.19 2.85 -9.29
C GLY A 93 -23.05 2.82 -7.78
N ILE A 94 -23.01 1.65 -7.17
CA ILE A 94 -22.95 1.48 -5.70
C ILE A 94 -21.52 1.17 -5.27
N PRO A 95 -20.92 1.94 -4.34
CA PRO A 95 -19.66 1.59 -3.70
C PRO A 95 -19.76 0.23 -3.01
N THR A 96 -18.86 -0.67 -3.38
CA THR A 96 -18.88 -2.07 -2.95
C THR A 96 -17.49 -2.46 -2.46
N PHE A 97 -17.42 -3.04 -1.26
CA PHE A 97 -16.24 -3.74 -0.77
C PHE A 97 -16.29 -5.21 -1.16
N ILE A 98 -15.13 -5.73 -1.53
CA ILE A 98 -14.85 -7.16 -1.56
C ILE A 98 -13.68 -7.41 -0.61
N TYR A 99 -13.84 -8.34 0.34
CA TYR A 99 -12.84 -8.56 1.39
C TYR A 99 -12.81 -10.02 1.85
N TYR A 100 -11.71 -10.42 2.44
CA TYR A 100 -11.63 -11.74 3.06
C TYR A 100 -12.24 -11.71 4.46
N GLY A 101 -13.41 -12.34 4.59
CA GLY A 101 -14.07 -12.61 5.86
C GLY A 101 -13.48 -13.86 6.50
N PHE A 102 -12.51 -13.64 7.40
CA PHE A 102 -11.75 -14.77 7.98
C PHE A 102 -12.55 -15.50 9.06
N PRO A 103 -12.61 -16.83 9.00
CA PRO A 103 -11.89 -17.74 8.10
C PRO A 103 -12.74 -18.27 6.92
N ASP A 104 -13.94 -17.79 6.70
CA ASP A 104 -14.98 -18.53 6.00
C ASP A 104 -15.05 -18.25 4.47
N GLY A 105 -14.50 -17.14 3.98
CA GLY A 105 -14.47 -16.88 2.53
C GLY A 105 -14.49 -15.39 2.15
N ILE A 106 -14.72 -15.12 0.87
CA ILE A 106 -14.79 -13.77 0.34
C ILE A 106 -16.19 -13.20 0.55
N CYS A 107 -16.22 -11.99 1.07
CA CYS A 107 -17.40 -11.27 1.49
C CYS A 107 -17.58 -9.96 0.73
N LEU A 108 -18.81 -9.48 0.69
CA LEU A 108 -19.18 -8.18 0.14
C LEU A 108 -19.84 -7.31 1.20
N ALA A 109 -19.63 -5.99 1.07
CA ALA A 109 -20.42 -4.98 1.77
C ALA A 109 -20.66 -3.80 0.84
N THR A 110 -21.81 -3.13 0.97
CA THR A 110 -22.18 -1.97 0.15
C THR A 110 -22.52 -0.76 0.99
N SER A 111 -22.28 0.43 0.44
CA SER A 111 -22.70 1.69 1.07
C SER A 111 -23.53 2.52 0.10
N GLN A 112 -24.51 3.24 0.63
CA GLN A 112 -25.36 4.15 -0.14
C GLN A 112 -25.30 5.60 0.38
N ASP A 113 -24.49 5.85 1.42
CA ASP A 113 -24.33 7.21 1.92
C ASP A 113 -23.16 7.96 1.28
N ASP A 114 -23.27 9.28 1.25
CA ASP A 114 -22.33 10.16 0.55
C ASP A 114 -20.92 10.18 1.18
N LEU A 115 -20.80 9.86 2.46
CA LEU A 115 -19.54 9.83 3.19
C LEU A 115 -19.01 8.41 3.45
N LEU A 116 -19.72 7.38 2.96
CA LEU A 116 -19.35 5.97 3.12
C LEU A 116 -19.17 5.55 4.60
N LEU A 117 -20.02 6.09 5.49
CA LEU A 117 -19.95 5.80 6.93
C LEU A 117 -20.64 4.50 7.31
N ASN A 118 -21.68 4.12 6.55
CA ASN A 118 -22.51 2.96 6.86
C ASN A 118 -22.36 1.91 5.76
N TRP A 119 -21.89 0.75 6.15
CA TRP A 119 -21.70 -0.39 5.25
C TRP A 119 -22.61 -1.55 5.65
N THR A 120 -23.32 -2.08 4.68
CA THR A 120 -24.22 -3.23 4.85
C THR A 120 -23.53 -4.46 4.27
N LYS A 121 -23.23 -5.44 5.11
CA LYS A 121 -22.72 -6.75 4.68
C LYS A 121 -23.77 -7.51 3.90
N HIS A 122 -23.34 -8.18 2.83
CA HIS A 122 -24.27 -8.97 2.01
C HIS A 122 -24.84 -10.14 2.82
N PRO A 123 -26.15 -10.43 2.74
CA PRO A 123 -26.76 -11.48 3.55
C PRO A 123 -26.26 -12.89 3.22
N ASP A 124 -25.83 -13.12 1.99
CA ASP A 124 -25.33 -14.42 1.53
C ASP A 124 -23.81 -14.58 1.67
N ASN A 125 -23.15 -13.70 2.46
CA ASN A 125 -21.73 -13.86 2.72
C ASN A 125 -21.42 -15.18 3.43
N PRO A 126 -20.33 -15.89 3.05
CA PRO A 126 -19.37 -15.53 2.01
C PRO A 126 -19.89 -15.85 0.60
N VAL A 127 -19.69 -14.92 -0.35
CA VAL A 127 -20.09 -15.11 -1.77
C VAL A 127 -19.13 -16.03 -2.55
N ILE A 128 -17.87 -16.17 -2.09
CA ILE A 128 -16.94 -17.22 -2.53
C ILE A 128 -16.48 -17.94 -1.27
N PRO A 129 -17.09 -19.08 -0.91
CA PRO A 129 -16.70 -19.83 0.29
C PRO A 129 -15.26 -20.37 0.21
N ALA A 130 -14.58 -20.45 1.32
CA ALA A 130 -13.31 -21.18 1.44
C ALA A 130 -13.60 -22.69 1.32
N PRO A 131 -13.05 -23.40 0.32
CA PRO A 131 -13.36 -24.81 0.09
C PRO A 131 -12.92 -25.67 1.28
N GLN A 132 -13.82 -26.53 1.75
CA GLN A 132 -13.58 -27.45 2.86
C GLN A 132 -13.37 -28.88 2.38
N PRO A 133 -12.71 -29.76 3.16
CA PRO A 133 -12.60 -31.17 2.80
C PRO A 133 -13.97 -31.81 2.53
N GLY A 134 -14.14 -32.34 1.33
CA GLY A 134 -15.40 -32.91 0.84
C GLY A 134 -16.15 -32.04 -0.17
N ASP A 135 -15.80 -30.77 -0.29
CA ASP A 135 -16.37 -29.89 -1.31
C ASP A 135 -15.83 -30.24 -2.71
N PRO A 136 -16.63 -30.06 -3.78
CA PRO A 136 -16.19 -30.29 -5.17
C PRO A 136 -14.98 -29.45 -5.59
N ASP A 137 -14.79 -28.32 -4.94
CA ASP A 137 -13.72 -27.35 -5.22
C ASP A 137 -12.52 -27.45 -4.29
N TYR A 138 -12.57 -28.39 -3.31
CA TYR A 138 -11.46 -28.61 -2.41
C TYR A 138 -10.16 -29.00 -3.15
N GLY A 139 -9.11 -28.23 -2.89
CA GLY A 139 -7.81 -28.40 -3.57
C GLY A 139 -7.68 -27.76 -4.95
N LYS A 140 -8.76 -27.19 -5.53
CA LYS A 140 -8.68 -26.43 -6.77
C LYS A 140 -8.17 -25.02 -6.53
N TYR A 141 -8.67 -24.37 -5.48
CA TYR A 141 -8.26 -23.03 -5.06
C TYR A 141 -8.33 -22.86 -3.55
N THR A 142 -7.71 -21.82 -3.07
CA THR A 142 -7.86 -21.25 -1.72
C THR A 142 -8.33 -19.82 -1.86
N VAL A 143 -8.84 -19.22 -0.79
CA VAL A 143 -9.35 -17.84 -0.83
C VAL A 143 -8.58 -16.98 0.18
N HIS A 144 -8.06 -15.85 -0.33
CA HIS A 144 -7.39 -14.84 0.49
C HIS A 144 -7.38 -13.52 -0.28
N ASP A 145 -7.25 -12.37 0.39
CA ASP A 145 -7.01 -11.00 -0.12
C ASP A 145 -7.55 -10.73 -1.54
N PRO A 146 -8.84 -10.46 -1.72
CA PRO A 146 -9.40 -10.23 -3.03
C PRO A 146 -9.10 -8.82 -3.58
N CYS A 147 -9.00 -8.73 -4.92
CA CYS A 147 -9.18 -7.52 -5.69
C CYS A 147 -10.22 -7.77 -6.77
N ALA A 148 -11.23 -6.90 -6.91
CA ALA A 148 -12.23 -7.03 -7.95
C ALA A 148 -12.35 -5.78 -8.80
N TRP A 149 -12.74 -5.96 -10.06
CA TRP A 149 -13.03 -4.89 -11.01
C TRP A 149 -14.20 -5.24 -11.91
N LEU A 150 -14.78 -4.23 -12.51
CA LEU A 150 -15.83 -4.37 -13.53
C LEU A 150 -15.22 -4.10 -14.91
N ASP A 151 -15.43 -5.02 -15.84
CA ASP A 151 -15.08 -4.89 -17.25
C ASP A 151 -16.31 -5.17 -18.12
N GLY A 152 -16.81 -4.12 -18.77
CA GLY A 152 -18.12 -4.17 -19.41
C GLY A 152 -19.24 -4.51 -18.40
N ASP A 153 -19.92 -5.62 -18.61
CA ASP A 153 -20.98 -6.12 -17.73
C ASP A 153 -20.53 -7.27 -16.82
N THR A 154 -19.24 -7.60 -16.84
CA THR A 154 -18.67 -8.73 -16.10
C THR A 154 -17.79 -8.23 -14.96
N TYR A 155 -18.03 -8.75 -13.76
CA TYR A 155 -17.12 -8.59 -12.64
C TYR A 155 -16.06 -9.68 -12.68
N TYR A 156 -14.81 -9.28 -12.44
CA TYR A 156 -13.70 -10.17 -12.22
C TYR A 156 -13.16 -9.99 -10.80
N ALA A 157 -12.62 -11.06 -10.25
CA ALA A 157 -11.90 -11.00 -8.99
C ALA A 157 -10.64 -11.86 -9.07
N VAL A 158 -9.50 -11.29 -8.66
CA VAL A 158 -8.28 -12.04 -8.39
C VAL A 158 -8.16 -12.26 -6.90
N LEU A 159 -7.89 -13.50 -6.50
CA LEU A 159 -7.69 -13.90 -5.11
C LEU A 159 -6.25 -14.37 -4.94
N ASN A 160 -5.62 -13.94 -3.85
CA ASN A 160 -4.34 -14.50 -3.43
C ASN A 160 -4.50 -15.99 -3.10
N ARG A 161 -3.49 -16.77 -3.39
CA ARG A 161 -3.48 -18.22 -3.16
C ARG A 161 -3.50 -18.60 -1.67
N GLY A 162 -3.03 -17.75 -0.76
CA GLY A 162 -3.02 -18.01 0.68
C GLY A 162 -2.15 -19.19 1.14
N ASP A 163 -1.45 -19.84 0.21
CA ASP A 163 -0.52 -20.95 0.50
C ASP A 163 0.88 -20.62 -0.03
N PRO A 164 1.75 -20.08 0.81
CA PRO A 164 3.10 -19.71 0.43
C PRO A 164 4.04 -20.91 0.19
N ALA A 165 3.58 -22.14 0.42
CA ALA A 165 4.44 -23.34 0.39
C ALA A 165 4.98 -23.65 -1.02
N GLY A 166 5.90 -22.81 -1.51
CA GLY A 166 6.77 -23.13 -2.65
C GLY A 166 6.12 -23.03 -4.03
N LYS A 167 4.94 -22.41 -4.15
CA LYS A 167 4.26 -22.19 -5.44
C LYS A 167 4.47 -20.77 -5.98
N GLY A 168 5.05 -19.88 -5.19
CA GLY A 168 5.37 -18.50 -5.53
C GLY A 168 4.17 -17.58 -5.58
N ASP A 169 4.41 -16.40 -6.10
CA ASP A 169 3.39 -15.41 -6.36
C ASP A 169 2.42 -15.95 -7.42
N SER A 170 1.24 -16.32 -7.04
CA SER A 170 0.16 -16.75 -7.92
C SER A 170 -1.20 -16.43 -7.33
N GLY A 171 -2.19 -16.28 -8.19
CA GLY A 171 -3.56 -15.95 -7.80
C GLY A 171 -4.56 -16.69 -8.67
N TYR A 172 -5.78 -16.72 -8.20
CA TYR A 172 -6.91 -17.37 -8.87
C TYR A 172 -7.86 -16.32 -9.43
N LEU A 173 -8.31 -16.52 -10.66
CA LEU A 173 -9.29 -15.66 -11.32
C LEU A 173 -10.69 -16.23 -11.20
N PHE A 174 -11.62 -15.34 -10.85
CA PHE A 174 -13.05 -15.59 -10.83
C PHE A 174 -13.77 -14.56 -11.66
N LYS A 175 -14.96 -14.90 -12.19
CA LYS A 175 -15.88 -13.95 -12.81
C LYS A 175 -17.30 -14.12 -12.31
N SER A 176 -18.08 -13.03 -12.39
CA SER A 176 -19.49 -13.01 -12.01
C SER A 176 -20.27 -11.98 -12.84
N GLY A 177 -21.53 -12.27 -13.10
CA GLY A 177 -22.47 -11.31 -13.67
C GLY A 177 -23.23 -10.47 -12.63
N ASN A 178 -23.22 -10.87 -11.35
CA ASN A 178 -24.10 -10.33 -10.30
C ASN A 178 -23.47 -10.20 -8.91
N LEU A 179 -22.14 -10.46 -8.77
CA LEU A 179 -21.38 -10.43 -7.54
C LEU A 179 -21.64 -11.54 -6.52
N THR A 180 -22.66 -12.38 -6.74
CA THR A 180 -23.02 -13.49 -5.83
C THR A 180 -22.70 -14.86 -6.42
N ASP A 181 -22.87 -15.02 -7.72
CA ASP A 181 -22.58 -16.27 -8.43
C ASP A 181 -21.22 -16.13 -9.12
N TRP A 182 -20.20 -16.76 -8.56
CA TRP A 182 -18.82 -16.67 -9.05
C TRP A 182 -18.39 -17.97 -9.72
N GLU A 183 -17.86 -17.84 -10.93
CA GLU A 183 -17.24 -18.92 -11.69
C GLU A 183 -15.73 -18.88 -11.52
N TYR A 184 -15.12 -19.98 -11.09
CA TYR A 184 -13.67 -20.15 -11.05
C TYR A 184 -13.11 -20.40 -12.45
N LEU A 185 -12.19 -19.55 -12.91
CA LEU A 185 -11.59 -19.62 -14.25
C LEU A 185 -10.19 -20.30 -14.26
N GLY A 186 -9.58 -20.49 -13.11
CA GLY A 186 -8.22 -21.03 -13.02
C GLY A 186 -7.20 -20.03 -12.51
N GLU A 187 -5.93 -20.27 -12.82
CA GLU A 187 -4.84 -19.36 -12.45
C GLU A 187 -4.90 -18.06 -13.27
N PHE A 188 -4.75 -16.93 -12.57
CA PHE A 188 -4.81 -15.61 -13.18
C PHE A 188 -3.64 -15.35 -14.13
N TYR A 189 -2.44 -15.79 -13.77
CA TYR A 189 -1.23 -15.70 -14.57
C TYR A 189 -0.24 -16.81 -14.20
N GLU A 190 0.75 -17.01 -15.04
CA GLU A 190 1.87 -17.89 -14.76
C GLU A 190 3.04 -17.06 -14.25
N SER A 191 3.47 -17.33 -13.02
CA SER A 191 4.59 -16.63 -12.40
C SER A 191 5.91 -17.03 -13.04
N SER A 192 6.74 -16.04 -13.39
CA SER A 192 8.11 -16.27 -13.87
C SER A 192 9.08 -16.36 -12.69
N ARG A 193 9.80 -17.48 -12.61
CA ARG A 193 10.86 -17.68 -11.61
C ARG A 193 12.15 -16.92 -11.91
N GLU A 194 12.18 -16.18 -12.98
CA GLU A 194 13.25 -15.24 -13.28
C GLU A 194 13.10 -13.93 -12.47
N TRP A 195 11.87 -13.60 -12.05
CA TRP A 195 11.54 -12.34 -11.37
C TRP A 195 11.30 -12.50 -9.88
N THR A 196 10.68 -13.61 -9.47
CA THR A 196 10.28 -13.87 -8.11
C THR A 196 10.77 -15.23 -7.62
N GLU A 197 10.99 -15.33 -6.31
CA GLU A 197 11.41 -16.58 -5.66
C GLU A 197 10.20 -17.48 -5.40
N ALA A 198 10.43 -18.78 -5.28
CA ALA A 198 9.36 -19.75 -4.99
C ALA A 198 8.66 -19.53 -3.63
N ALA A 199 9.33 -18.84 -2.70
CA ALA A 199 8.78 -18.51 -1.39
C ALA A 199 8.06 -17.14 -1.33
N GLU A 200 8.03 -16.42 -2.44
CA GLU A 200 7.25 -15.19 -2.54
C GLU A 200 5.77 -15.52 -2.76
N ASP A 201 4.91 -14.65 -2.31
CA ASP A 201 3.46 -14.77 -2.44
C ASP A 201 2.83 -13.52 -3.07
N LEU A 202 1.55 -13.64 -3.43
CA LEU A 202 0.73 -12.58 -4.03
C LEU A 202 -0.21 -11.97 -2.99
N ALA A 203 0.31 -11.40 -1.90
CA ALA A 203 -0.55 -10.81 -0.89
C ALA A 203 -1.13 -9.46 -1.35
N VAL A 204 -2.36 -9.18 -0.96
CA VAL A 204 -3.06 -7.91 -1.18
C VAL A 204 -2.98 -7.41 -2.64
N PRO A 205 -3.36 -8.24 -3.64
CA PRO A 205 -3.27 -7.83 -5.05
C PRO A 205 -4.16 -6.63 -5.35
N ASP A 206 -3.66 -5.72 -6.21
CA ASP A 206 -4.42 -4.62 -6.80
C ASP A 206 -4.18 -4.63 -8.31
N PHE A 207 -5.25 -4.82 -9.11
CA PHE A 207 -5.16 -5.00 -10.56
C PHE A 207 -5.96 -3.93 -11.29
N PHE A 208 -5.31 -3.20 -12.18
CA PHE A 208 -5.91 -2.05 -12.86
C PHE A 208 -5.22 -1.69 -14.17
N PRO A 209 -5.92 -1.01 -15.10
CA PRO A 209 -5.30 -0.43 -16.28
C PRO A 209 -4.41 0.77 -15.92
N LEU A 210 -3.23 0.86 -16.56
CA LEU A 210 -2.30 1.96 -16.43
C LEU A 210 -1.69 2.27 -17.80
N GLY A 211 -2.07 3.38 -18.41
CA GLY A 211 -1.72 3.71 -19.79
C GLY A 211 -2.29 2.67 -20.76
N ASP A 212 -1.43 2.08 -21.58
CA ASP A 212 -1.75 1.02 -22.55
C ASP A 212 -1.54 -0.40 -22.00
N LYS A 213 -1.19 -0.52 -20.71
CA LYS A 213 -0.94 -1.78 -20.01
C LYS A 213 -1.90 -1.99 -18.84
N TYR A 214 -1.81 -3.17 -18.26
CA TYR A 214 -2.34 -3.47 -16.94
C TYR A 214 -1.22 -3.58 -15.93
N MET A 215 -1.45 -3.10 -14.72
CA MET A 215 -0.56 -3.27 -13.59
C MET A 215 -1.20 -4.24 -12.58
N LEU A 216 -0.45 -5.26 -12.19
CA LEU A 216 -0.71 -6.07 -11.02
C LEU A 216 0.27 -5.65 -9.93
N LEU A 217 -0.23 -4.90 -8.97
CA LEU A 217 0.50 -4.47 -7.77
C LEU A 217 0.21 -5.48 -6.67
N PHE A 218 1.22 -5.91 -5.92
CA PHE A 218 1.04 -6.87 -4.85
C PHE A 218 2.16 -6.77 -3.80
N CYS A 219 1.92 -7.36 -2.64
CA CYS A 219 2.93 -7.50 -1.61
C CYS A 219 3.43 -8.95 -1.56
N SER A 220 4.72 -9.11 -1.40
CA SER A 220 5.34 -10.36 -0.98
C SER A 220 5.75 -10.23 0.49
N HIS A 221 5.34 -11.17 1.35
CA HIS A 221 5.79 -11.17 2.74
C HIS A 221 7.32 -11.32 2.86
N LEU A 222 7.98 -11.83 1.82
CA LEU A 222 9.43 -11.96 1.78
C LEU A 222 10.15 -10.72 1.26
N ARG A 223 9.53 -9.97 0.30
CA ARG A 223 10.21 -8.96 -0.50
C ARG A 223 9.45 -7.63 -0.61
N ALA A 224 8.40 -7.44 0.20
CA ALA A 224 7.58 -6.23 0.23
C ALA A 224 6.81 -5.95 -1.08
N THR A 225 6.37 -4.71 -1.29
CA THR A 225 5.53 -4.32 -2.43
C THR A 225 6.29 -4.37 -3.74
N GLN A 226 5.67 -4.97 -4.74
CA GLN A 226 6.20 -5.14 -6.09
C GLN A 226 5.07 -5.15 -7.12
N TYR A 227 5.42 -5.13 -8.39
CA TYR A 227 4.44 -5.10 -9.46
C TYR A 227 4.87 -5.80 -10.72
N TYR A 228 3.87 -6.24 -11.47
CA TYR A 228 4.00 -6.60 -12.88
C TYR A 228 3.32 -5.55 -13.77
N LEU A 229 3.90 -5.29 -14.93
CA LEU A 229 3.21 -4.65 -16.06
C LEU A 229 3.01 -5.69 -17.15
N GLY A 230 1.86 -5.66 -17.83
CA GLY A 230 1.57 -6.64 -18.86
C GLY A 230 0.23 -6.40 -19.55
N ARG A 231 -0.32 -7.43 -20.18
CA ARG A 231 -1.59 -7.41 -20.90
C ARG A 231 -2.60 -8.35 -20.25
N PHE A 232 -3.86 -7.93 -20.22
CA PHE A 232 -4.98 -8.78 -19.83
C PHE A 232 -5.78 -9.13 -21.08
N GLU A 233 -5.69 -10.37 -21.51
CA GLU A 233 -6.30 -10.85 -22.75
C GLU A 233 -6.86 -12.27 -22.54
N ASN A 234 -8.04 -12.53 -23.07
CA ASN A 234 -8.69 -13.86 -22.99
C ASN A 234 -8.80 -14.38 -21.55
N GLU A 235 -9.21 -13.50 -20.62
CA GLU A 235 -9.36 -13.81 -19.19
C GLU A 235 -8.06 -14.33 -18.55
N ARG A 236 -6.91 -13.83 -19.00
CA ARG A 236 -5.60 -14.17 -18.44
C ARG A 236 -4.69 -12.94 -18.44
N PHE A 237 -3.94 -12.76 -17.37
CA PHE A 237 -2.91 -11.75 -17.31
C PHE A 237 -1.58 -12.32 -17.84
N HIS A 238 -0.90 -11.56 -18.68
CA HIS A 238 0.39 -11.90 -19.28
C HIS A 238 1.42 -10.88 -18.81
N PRO A 239 2.17 -11.18 -17.73
CA PRO A 239 3.24 -10.30 -17.25
C PRO A 239 4.34 -10.15 -18.31
N GLU A 240 4.79 -8.91 -18.54
CA GLU A 240 5.87 -8.57 -19.48
C GLU A 240 7.07 -7.94 -18.80
N PHE A 241 6.84 -7.35 -17.62
CA PHE A 241 7.86 -6.66 -16.85
C PHE A 241 7.57 -6.77 -15.36
N HIS A 242 8.64 -6.81 -14.55
CA HIS A 242 8.55 -6.84 -13.09
C HIS A 242 9.52 -5.83 -12.48
N ALA A 243 9.10 -5.18 -11.39
CA ALA A 243 10.00 -4.45 -10.50
C ALA A 243 9.43 -4.36 -9.08
N ARG A 244 10.27 -3.92 -8.16
CA ARG A 244 9.92 -3.72 -6.74
C ARG A 244 9.64 -2.25 -6.48
N MET A 245 8.66 -1.98 -5.61
CA MET A 245 8.29 -0.62 -5.20
C MET A 245 9.19 -0.10 -4.09
N SER A 246 9.82 -0.99 -3.34
CA SER A 246 10.77 -0.66 -2.27
C SER A 246 12.17 -1.10 -2.62
N TRP A 247 13.15 -0.31 -2.25
CA TRP A 247 14.55 -0.69 -2.25
C TRP A 247 14.88 -1.62 -1.07
N PRO A 248 15.98 -2.40 -1.14
CA PRO A 248 16.42 -3.23 -0.02
C PRO A 248 16.52 -2.43 1.29
N GLY A 249 15.92 -2.97 2.34
CA GLY A 249 15.82 -2.29 3.64
C GLY A 249 14.54 -1.46 3.83
N GLY A 250 13.74 -1.26 2.77
CA GLY A 250 12.41 -0.69 2.90
C GLY A 250 11.40 -1.69 3.48
N HIS A 251 10.47 -1.20 4.27
CA HIS A 251 9.41 -2.00 4.92
C HIS A 251 8.04 -1.51 4.45
N LEU A 252 7.75 -1.68 3.17
CA LEU A 252 6.46 -1.36 2.56
C LEU A 252 5.67 -2.64 2.33
N GLY A 253 4.35 -2.59 2.49
CA GLY A 253 3.49 -3.73 2.22
C GLY A 253 2.00 -3.40 2.23
N GLY A 254 1.19 -4.21 1.55
CA GLY A 254 -0.26 -4.06 1.56
C GLY A 254 -0.77 -2.80 0.87
N ALA A 255 -0.22 -2.49 -0.30
CA ALA A 255 -0.55 -1.30 -1.08
C ALA A 255 -1.92 -1.38 -1.76
N ARG A 256 -2.53 -0.22 -2.01
CA ARG A 256 -3.73 -0.04 -2.84
C ARG A 256 -3.69 1.25 -3.62
N THR A 257 -4.48 1.27 -4.68
CA THR A 257 -4.64 2.46 -5.51
C THR A 257 -6.11 2.84 -5.65
N LEU A 258 -6.36 4.07 -6.01
CA LEU A 258 -7.66 4.55 -6.49
C LEU A 258 -7.49 5.38 -7.77
N LEU A 259 -8.54 5.41 -8.59
CA LEU A 259 -8.62 6.33 -9.72
C LEU A 259 -9.49 7.53 -9.30
N ASP A 260 -8.97 8.75 -9.44
CA ASP A 260 -9.73 9.95 -9.11
C ASP A 260 -10.49 10.53 -10.31
N ASN A 261 -11.21 11.63 -10.11
CA ASN A 261 -11.98 12.30 -11.15
C ASN A 261 -11.13 13.04 -12.21
N GLN A 262 -9.81 13.10 -12.03
CA GLN A 262 -8.84 13.61 -12.98
C GLN A 262 -8.14 12.49 -13.76
N ASN A 263 -8.59 11.24 -13.59
CA ASN A 263 -7.97 10.02 -14.11
C ASN A 263 -6.52 9.81 -13.61
N ARG A 264 -6.19 10.29 -12.42
CA ARG A 264 -4.92 10.01 -11.78
C ARG A 264 -5.03 8.74 -10.96
N ARG A 265 -4.04 7.86 -11.07
CA ARG A 265 -3.93 6.66 -10.25
C ARG A 265 -3.16 7.02 -8.97
N ILE A 266 -3.88 7.21 -7.87
CA ILE A 266 -3.32 7.56 -6.57
C ILE A 266 -2.95 6.28 -5.83
N PHE A 267 -1.72 6.20 -5.36
CA PHE A 267 -1.12 5.05 -4.70
C PHE A 267 -0.82 5.35 -3.24
N PHE A 268 -1.17 4.41 -2.38
CA PHE A 268 -0.81 4.37 -0.97
C PHE A 268 -0.19 3.01 -0.64
N ASP A 269 0.77 3.01 0.28
CA ASP A 269 1.37 1.80 0.79
C ASP A 269 1.53 1.90 2.31
N TRP A 270 1.50 0.79 2.99
CA TRP A 270 1.75 0.74 4.42
C TRP A 270 3.25 0.75 4.72
N ILE A 271 3.65 1.58 5.67
CA ILE A 271 4.99 1.61 6.25
C ILE A 271 4.93 0.87 7.57
N SER A 272 5.59 -0.27 7.66
CA SER A 272 5.63 -1.05 8.89
C SER A 272 6.69 -0.53 9.86
N GLU A 273 6.41 -0.64 11.16
CA GLU A 273 7.35 -0.27 12.22
C GLU A 273 8.47 -1.31 12.37
N VAL A 274 9.72 -0.85 12.44
CA VAL A 274 10.89 -1.72 12.61
C VAL A 274 11.07 -2.18 14.06
N GLY A 275 10.51 -1.46 15.02
CA GLY A 275 10.75 -1.70 16.46
C GLY A 275 9.98 -2.90 17.07
N GLY A 276 9.15 -3.58 16.28
CA GLY A 276 8.40 -4.76 16.72
C GLY A 276 7.26 -4.49 17.72
N VAL A 277 6.62 -5.57 18.16
CA VAL A 277 5.39 -5.52 18.99
C VAL A 277 5.59 -4.85 20.35
N GLU A 278 6.76 -5.00 20.97
CA GLU A 278 7.01 -4.41 22.29
C GLU A 278 7.06 -2.89 22.23
N ARG A 279 7.75 -2.35 21.23
CA ARG A 279 7.76 -0.90 21.00
C ARG A 279 6.36 -0.37 20.69
N ALA A 280 5.66 -1.01 19.79
CA ALA A 280 4.29 -0.64 19.42
C ALA A 280 3.34 -0.63 20.63
N ARG A 281 3.48 -1.61 21.53
CA ARG A 281 2.74 -1.64 22.81
C ARG A 281 3.09 -0.46 23.72
N ALA A 282 4.37 -0.11 23.80
CA ALA A 282 4.83 0.99 24.66
C ALA A 282 4.34 2.35 24.12
N THR A 283 4.45 2.59 22.82
CA THR A 283 4.01 3.83 22.18
C THR A 283 2.49 3.90 22.04
N GLY A 284 1.81 2.78 21.85
CA GLY A 284 0.35 2.68 21.69
C GLY A 284 -0.15 2.98 20.28
N TRP A 285 0.76 2.96 19.29
CA TRP A 285 0.45 3.05 17.86
C TRP A 285 1.47 2.25 17.04
N SER A 286 1.08 1.82 15.86
CA SER A 286 1.97 1.21 14.89
C SER A 286 1.40 1.31 13.48
N GLY A 287 2.28 1.54 12.52
CA GLY A 287 1.96 1.69 11.11
C GLY A 287 1.58 3.11 10.71
N ALA A 288 1.99 3.47 9.52
CA ALA A 288 1.65 4.70 8.82
C ALA A 288 1.49 4.40 7.32
N THR A 289 0.90 5.32 6.56
CA THR A 289 0.93 5.22 5.09
C THR A 289 2.11 5.99 4.53
N THR A 290 2.55 5.61 3.33
CA THR A 290 3.35 6.52 2.50
C THR A 290 2.55 7.81 2.23
N VAL A 291 3.23 8.90 1.88
CA VAL A 291 2.54 10.04 1.28
C VAL A 291 1.84 9.59 -0.01
N PRO A 292 0.71 10.21 -0.39
CA PRO A 292 0.02 9.89 -1.64
C PRO A 292 0.94 10.13 -2.84
N ARG A 293 1.02 9.15 -3.74
CA ARG A 293 1.84 9.21 -4.96
C ARG A 293 0.98 8.92 -6.18
N ILE A 294 1.33 9.51 -7.30
CA ILE A 294 0.66 9.29 -8.59
C ILE A 294 1.49 8.27 -9.38
N LEU A 295 0.82 7.25 -9.89
CA LEU A 295 1.41 6.27 -10.81
C LEU A 295 1.05 6.64 -12.25
N SER A 296 2.05 6.62 -13.13
CA SER A 296 1.86 6.79 -14.57
C SER A 296 2.93 5.99 -15.34
N LEU A 297 2.74 5.85 -16.64
CA LEU A 297 3.78 5.34 -17.53
C LEU A 297 4.34 6.49 -18.37
N ASN A 298 5.67 6.53 -18.53
CA ASN A 298 6.30 7.45 -19.49
C ASN A 298 6.16 6.94 -20.93
N GLY A 299 6.65 7.71 -21.90
CA GLY A 299 6.58 7.36 -23.32
C GLY A 299 7.32 6.07 -23.71
N GLU A 300 8.15 5.52 -22.83
CA GLU A 300 8.87 4.25 -23.00
C GLU A 300 8.18 3.07 -22.29
N GLY A 301 7.02 3.32 -21.64
CA GLY A 301 6.27 2.33 -20.89
C GLY A 301 6.89 1.98 -19.52
N THR A 302 7.78 2.84 -18.99
CA THR A 302 8.37 2.69 -17.67
C THR A 302 7.50 3.38 -16.61
N LEU A 303 7.33 2.74 -15.47
CA LEU A 303 6.56 3.31 -14.35
C LEU A 303 7.23 4.57 -13.80
N GLN A 304 6.44 5.63 -13.69
CA GLN A 304 6.77 6.85 -12.95
C GLN A 304 5.96 6.90 -11.66
N ILE A 305 6.63 7.31 -10.59
CA ILE A 305 6.04 7.43 -9.25
C ILE A 305 6.38 8.84 -8.75
N GLU A 306 5.37 9.69 -8.66
CA GLU A 306 5.55 11.09 -8.27
C GLU A 306 4.72 11.41 -7.03
N PRO A 307 5.23 12.22 -6.08
CA PRO A 307 4.41 12.73 -5.00
C PRO A 307 3.19 13.48 -5.54
N ALA A 308 2.03 13.31 -4.90
CA ALA A 308 0.84 14.06 -5.28
C ALA A 308 1.11 15.57 -5.10
N PRO A 309 0.79 16.42 -6.10
CA PRO A 309 1.08 17.86 -6.06
C PRO A 309 0.36 18.59 -4.92
N GLU A 310 -0.71 18.04 -4.40
CA GLU A 310 -1.43 18.52 -3.22
C GLU A 310 -0.53 18.62 -1.97
N LEU A 311 0.53 17.82 -1.88
CA LEU A 311 1.51 17.89 -0.80
C LEU A 311 2.24 19.24 -0.74
N SER A 312 2.23 20.00 -1.82
CA SER A 312 2.84 21.35 -1.86
C SER A 312 2.26 22.32 -0.83
N VAL A 313 1.03 22.10 -0.34
CA VAL A 313 0.44 22.92 0.73
C VAL A 313 1.17 22.79 2.07
N LEU A 314 1.95 21.73 2.25
CA LEU A 314 2.77 21.50 3.43
C LEU A 314 4.09 22.29 3.40
N ARG A 315 4.48 22.81 2.24
CA ARG A 315 5.73 23.55 2.08
C ARG A 315 5.64 24.90 2.77
N MET A 316 6.57 25.14 3.67
CA MET A 316 6.70 26.43 4.37
C MET A 316 8.17 26.68 4.70
N ASN A 317 8.48 27.95 4.97
CA ASN A 317 9.83 28.37 5.40
C ASN A 317 10.93 27.97 4.41
N GLU A 318 10.69 28.12 3.12
CA GLU A 318 11.68 27.83 2.06
C GLU A 318 13.00 28.54 2.35
N ARG A 319 14.10 27.83 2.19
CA ARG A 319 15.48 28.32 2.25
C ARG A 319 16.20 27.84 1.00
N SER A 320 16.98 28.72 0.40
CA SER A 320 17.81 28.40 -0.76
C SER A 320 19.24 28.81 -0.48
N HIS A 321 20.17 27.93 -0.78
CA HIS A 321 21.59 28.16 -0.71
C HIS A 321 22.21 27.76 -2.06
N GLN A 322 23.05 28.62 -2.61
CA GLN A 322 23.69 28.40 -3.92
C GLN A 322 25.21 28.57 -3.76
N ASP A 323 25.95 28.05 -4.71
CA ASP A 323 27.40 28.19 -4.81
C ASP A 323 28.15 27.71 -3.56
N LEU A 324 27.67 26.62 -2.95
CA LEU A 324 28.36 25.97 -1.85
C LEU A 324 29.49 25.11 -2.41
N HIS A 325 30.72 25.41 -2.01
CA HIS A 325 31.90 24.66 -2.41
C HIS A 325 32.45 23.81 -1.27
N LEU A 326 32.56 22.50 -1.52
CA LEU A 326 33.17 21.56 -0.59
C LEU A 326 34.57 21.20 -1.06
N GLN A 327 35.51 21.16 -0.12
CA GLN A 327 36.85 20.61 -0.35
C GLN A 327 36.79 19.07 -0.28
N PRO A 328 37.72 18.34 -0.89
CA PRO A 328 37.85 16.92 -0.70
C PRO A 328 37.87 16.54 0.79
N ASP A 329 37.22 15.43 1.13
CA ASP A 329 37.14 14.89 2.49
C ASP A 329 36.62 15.88 3.56
N SER A 330 35.72 16.79 3.16
CA SER A 330 35.14 17.79 4.05
C SER A 330 33.62 17.74 4.10
N GLU A 331 33.07 18.30 5.16
CA GLU A 331 31.62 18.46 5.36
C GLU A 331 31.31 19.94 5.62
N LEU A 332 30.17 20.39 5.12
CA LEU A 332 29.63 21.72 5.34
C LEU A 332 28.30 21.64 6.04
N VAL A 333 28.15 22.23 7.19
CA VAL A 333 26.88 22.36 7.90
C VAL A 333 26.10 23.55 7.33
N VAL A 334 24.90 23.31 6.83
CA VAL A 334 23.98 24.36 6.38
C VAL A 334 23.11 24.76 7.58
N GLU A 335 23.63 25.62 8.46
CA GLU A 335 23.02 25.98 9.76
C GLU A 335 21.59 26.54 9.67
N ALA A 336 21.23 27.15 8.56
CA ALA A 336 19.88 27.72 8.35
C ALA A 336 18.81 26.67 8.04
N VAL A 337 19.18 25.40 7.85
CA VAL A 337 18.28 24.29 7.55
C VAL A 337 18.22 23.37 8.77
N GLN A 338 17.14 23.48 9.53
CA GLN A 338 16.91 22.68 10.73
C GLN A 338 15.45 22.20 10.76
N GLY A 339 15.23 20.96 11.19
CA GLY A 339 13.91 20.38 11.36
C GLY A 339 13.90 18.87 11.18
N ASP A 340 12.81 18.25 11.56
CA ASP A 340 12.52 16.83 11.46
C ASP A 340 11.49 16.51 10.38
N CYS A 341 10.84 17.54 9.83
CA CYS A 341 9.88 17.48 8.72
C CYS A 341 10.40 18.37 7.59
N LEU A 342 11.11 17.77 6.63
CA LEU A 342 11.83 18.51 5.59
C LEU A 342 11.48 17.93 4.20
N GLU A 343 11.40 18.82 3.22
CA GLU A 343 11.56 18.51 1.81
C GLU A 343 12.87 19.15 1.34
N LEU A 344 13.76 18.36 0.76
CA LEU A 344 15.07 18.82 0.30
C LEU A 344 15.19 18.59 -1.20
N GLU A 345 15.53 19.64 -1.92
CA GLU A 345 15.97 19.57 -3.30
C GLU A 345 17.45 19.95 -3.36
N VAL A 346 18.28 19.04 -3.80
CA VAL A 346 19.74 19.20 -3.76
C VAL A 346 20.34 18.88 -5.11
N HIS A 347 21.02 19.86 -5.70
CA HIS A 347 21.77 19.71 -6.93
C HIS A 347 23.25 19.71 -6.62
N ILE A 348 23.93 18.60 -6.90
CA ILE A 348 25.37 18.45 -6.66
C ILE A 348 26.05 18.19 -8.01
N THR A 349 27.14 18.94 -8.26
CA THR A 349 28.05 18.64 -9.37
C THR A 349 29.44 18.29 -8.82
N SER A 350 30.04 17.25 -9.37
CA SER A 350 31.38 16.82 -9.01
C SER A 350 32.12 16.28 -10.22
N GLU A 351 33.38 16.66 -10.39
CA GLU A 351 34.25 16.17 -11.46
C GLU A 351 34.91 14.85 -11.11
N ASP A 352 35.41 14.69 -9.88
CA ASP A 352 36.31 13.61 -9.47
C ASP A 352 35.97 12.91 -8.15
N ALA A 353 35.08 13.48 -7.30
CA ALA A 353 34.70 12.84 -6.06
C ALA A 353 34.12 11.45 -6.27
N GLN A 354 34.58 10.48 -5.49
CA GLN A 354 34.10 9.09 -5.54
C GLN A 354 32.72 8.97 -4.86
N GLU A 355 32.52 9.66 -3.76
CA GLU A 355 31.28 9.71 -3.02
C GLU A 355 30.91 11.17 -2.72
N PHE A 356 29.65 11.52 -2.84
CA PHE A 356 29.11 12.82 -2.48
C PHE A 356 27.61 12.74 -2.18
N GLY A 357 27.15 13.60 -1.28
CA GLY A 357 25.74 13.56 -0.89
C GLY A 357 25.42 14.50 0.26
N VAL A 358 24.42 14.13 1.04
CA VAL A 358 23.95 14.90 2.19
C VAL A 358 23.78 14.00 3.42
N LYS A 359 23.94 14.60 4.60
CA LYS A 359 23.58 14.02 5.88
C LYS A 359 22.34 14.73 6.40
N VAL A 360 21.35 13.97 6.82
CA VAL A 360 20.11 14.49 7.38
C VAL A 360 19.83 13.84 8.74
N ARG A 361 18.96 14.44 9.54
CA ARG A 361 18.59 13.96 10.88
C ARG A 361 19.83 13.79 11.78
N CYS A 362 20.74 14.74 11.66
CA CYS A 362 21.97 14.74 12.47
C CYS A 362 21.69 15.25 13.88
N SER A 363 22.12 14.51 14.90
CA SER A 363 22.20 15.02 16.27
C SER A 363 23.30 16.06 16.40
N PRO A 364 23.23 16.98 17.38
CA PRO A 364 24.26 18.02 17.57
C PRO A 364 25.67 17.46 17.85
N ASP A 365 25.75 16.27 18.42
CA ASP A 365 27.00 15.58 18.75
C ASP A 365 27.48 14.65 17.63
N GLY A 366 26.72 14.54 16.52
CA GLY A 366 27.02 13.67 15.38
C GLY A 366 26.86 12.16 15.65
N ALA A 367 26.31 11.78 16.80
CA ALA A 367 26.09 10.37 17.14
C ALA A 367 25.00 9.73 16.27
N GLU A 368 24.01 10.52 15.87
CA GLU A 368 22.92 10.10 15.01
C GLU A 368 22.93 10.87 13.70
N GLN A 369 22.82 10.14 12.60
CA GLN A 369 22.71 10.71 11.25
C GLN A 369 22.17 9.70 10.26
N THR A 370 21.50 10.20 9.22
CA THR A 370 21.17 9.42 8.03
C THR A 370 21.93 10.00 6.84
N THR A 371 22.73 9.19 6.16
CA THR A 371 23.50 9.62 4.99
C THR A 371 22.77 9.25 3.72
N ILE A 372 22.67 10.19 2.77
CA ILE A 372 22.15 9.96 1.42
C ILE A 372 23.26 10.36 0.46
N PHE A 373 23.87 9.41 -0.24
CA PHE A 373 25.02 9.67 -1.06
C PHE A 373 25.06 8.84 -2.34
N TYR A 374 25.66 9.42 -3.36
CA TYR A 374 25.96 8.72 -4.61
C TYR A 374 27.38 8.19 -4.57
N ASP A 375 27.53 6.89 -4.82
CA ASP A 375 28.82 6.23 -5.03
C ASP A 375 29.06 6.08 -6.54
N ARG A 376 30.10 6.73 -7.02
CA ARG A 376 30.47 6.74 -8.43
C ARG A 376 31.02 5.38 -8.89
N THR A 377 31.62 4.62 -8.01
CA THR A 377 32.21 3.32 -8.34
C THR A 377 31.14 2.29 -8.64
N SER A 378 30.17 2.17 -7.74
CA SER A 378 29.02 1.28 -7.90
C SER A 378 27.89 1.89 -8.75
N LYS A 379 27.94 3.20 -8.99
CA LYS A 379 26.89 3.99 -9.66
C LYS A 379 25.51 3.87 -8.96
N THR A 380 25.53 3.85 -7.66
CA THR A 380 24.33 3.71 -6.83
C THR A 380 24.08 4.93 -5.97
N LEU A 381 22.81 5.26 -5.75
CA LEU A 381 22.36 6.14 -4.69
C LEU A 381 22.13 5.28 -3.44
N ASN A 382 22.75 5.66 -2.34
CA ASN A 382 22.73 4.89 -1.11
C ASN A 382 22.07 5.69 0.02
N VAL A 383 21.35 4.99 0.89
CA VAL A 383 20.82 5.54 2.14
C VAL A 383 21.40 4.74 3.29
N GLY A 384 22.32 5.38 4.03
CA GLY A 384 22.99 4.78 5.17
C GLY A 384 22.21 5.05 6.46
N VAL A 385 21.63 4.01 7.03
CA VAL A 385 20.82 4.09 8.27
C VAL A 385 21.54 3.53 9.50
N GLY A 386 22.81 3.13 9.37
CA GLY A 386 23.57 2.48 10.46
C GLY A 386 23.79 3.36 11.72
N GLN A 387 23.62 4.67 11.60
CA GLN A 387 23.67 5.63 12.70
C GLN A 387 22.33 6.36 12.90
N SER A 388 21.26 5.90 12.29
CA SER A 388 19.92 6.45 12.52
C SER A 388 19.32 5.88 13.80
N THR A 389 18.65 6.71 14.60
CA THR A 389 17.89 6.23 15.77
C THR A 389 16.70 5.39 15.32
N LEU A 390 16.49 4.29 15.98
CA LEU A 390 15.34 3.40 15.82
C LEU A 390 14.20 3.78 16.77
#